data_5d8d27001efff3a5f29b4ebecd4a42ea
#
_entry.id   5d8d27001efff3a5f29b4ebecd4a42ea
#
_cell.length_a   1.000
_cell.length_b   1.000
_cell.length_c   1.000
_cell.angle_alpha   90.00
_cell.angle_beta   90.00
_cell.angle_gamma   90.00
#
_symmetry.space_group_name_H-M   'P 1'
#
loop_
_entity.id
_entity.type
_entity.pdbx_description
1 polymer ?
#
loop_
_entity_poly.entity_id
_entity_poly.type
_entity_poly.pdbx_seq_one_letter_code
_entity_poly.pdbx_strand_id
1 'polypeptide(L)'
;VVSCLANPGASLGGIVNLAVGWVLAWALARLRGRRLLSGLARGWQWAIAASAPIAQWEWHTARHLPDYGGGVWQHHPNTYFTPATFFVNSNYYALFLTVGLALGGWLASCRIRTGQRRWALAWDGAVLLCGAWLLWITHSRACILGMVVLAAAVFVQKLPSRVAGVIAVAAVLALALGAWRFGADHWQMWLSVWRDHTDHGSASLPVRMSLLAFGLTLLQGHQLLGAGPDGFARAAANQHTFALHGKINAHNGMIEVAVDYGLVVLALLVAVWIGALVTAWRAGRDHRKGVRAATAGVLMGLLVASPLLACANSQFIGPNVTAAWLAVMLCLTALVLDDSDQLPGMVQESAGEQQSGADRSPQHDAHCHPLNGGTGRREQPRHDQGEQKQ
;
A
#
# COMPACT_ATOMS: atom_id res chain seq x y z
N VAL A 1 21.60 2.08 15.45
CA VAL A 1 22.51 2.27 16.60
C VAL A 1 23.91 2.61 16.11
N VAL A 2 24.57 1.74 15.28
CA VAL A 2 25.95 1.99 14.81
C VAL A 2 26.08 3.33 14.10
N SER A 3 25.19 3.67 13.18
CA SER A 3 25.18 4.94 12.47
C SER A 3 24.96 6.15 13.41
N CYS A 4 24.16 6.00 14.49
CA CYS A 4 23.98 7.05 15.49
C CYS A 4 25.21 7.24 16.37
N LEU A 5 25.89 6.14 16.73
CA LEU A 5 27.13 6.19 17.53
C LEU A 5 28.29 6.80 16.75
N ALA A 6 28.34 6.51 15.44
CA ALA A 6 29.37 7.08 14.56
C ALA A 6 29.13 8.56 14.23
N ASN A 7 27.94 9.09 14.46
CA ASN A 7 27.56 10.46 14.12
C ASN A 7 26.90 11.15 15.33
N PRO A 8 27.66 11.75 16.24
CA PRO A 8 27.13 12.38 17.46
C PRO A 8 26.18 13.56 17.19
N GLY A 9 26.12 14.08 15.95
CA GLY A 9 25.17 15.09 15.51
C GLY A 9 23.84 14.51 14.97
N ALA A 10 23.54 13.22 15.18
CA ALA A 10 22.29 12.62 14.72
C ALA A 10 21.07 13.35 15.29
N SER A 11 20.07 13.61 14.44
CA SER A 11 18.84 14.31 14.83
C SER A 11 18.04 13.49 15.85
N LEU A 12 17.72 14.10 16.99
CA LEU A 12 16.83 13.50 17.99
C LEU A 12 15.47 13.17 17.36
N GLY A 13 14.95 14.07 16.51
CA GLY A 13 13.70 13.85 15.77
C GLY A 13 13.76 12.62 14.87
N GLY A 14 14.86 12.43 14.13
CA GLY A 14 15.07 11.25 13.29
C GLY A 14 15.15 9.95 14.11
N ILE A 15 15.78 9.98 15.29
CA ILE A 15 15.83 8.83 16.20
C ILE A 15 14.43 8.48 16.74
N VAL A 16 13.65 9.49 17.16
CA VAL A 16 12.28 9.31 17.64
C VAL A 16 11.40 8.74 16.54
N ASN A 17 11.48 9.26 15.32
CA ASN A 17 10.72 8.78 14.19
C ASN A 17 11.05 7.32 13.87
N LEU A 18 12.31 6.94 13.91
CA LEU A 18 12.74 5.55 13.73
C LEU A 18 12.17 4.65 14.85
N ALA A 19 12.24 5.08 16.09
CA ALA A 19 11.70 4.35 17.24
C ALA A 19 10.19 4.16 17.12
N VAL A 20 9.43 5.20 16.77
CA VAL A 20 7.98 5.12 16.51
C VAL A 20 7.67 4.15 15.38
N GLY A 21 8.41 4.21 14.28
CA GLY A 21 8.27 3.25 13.16
C GLY A 21 8.50 1.80 13.60
N TRP A 22 9.51 1.56 14.44
CA TRP A 22 9.81 0.23 14.98
C TRP A 22 8.71 -0.27 15.94
N VAL A 23 8.24 0.58 16.86
CA VAL A 23 7.15 0.24 17.78
C VAL A 23 5.88 -0.09 17.00
N LEU A 24 5.54 0.71 15.99
CA LEU A 24 4.38 0.48 15.12
C LEU A 24 4.52 -0.84 14.36
N ALA A 25 5.66 -1.10 13.73
CA ALA A 25 5.92 -2.35 13.02
C ALA A 25 5.84 -3.57 13.95
N TRP A 26 6.43 -3.47 15.14
CA TRP A 26 6.37 -4.51 16.15
C TRP A 26 4.93 -4.75 16.66
N ALA A 27 4.19 -3.70 16.97
CA ALA A 27 2.79 -3.80 17.42
C ALA A 27 1.93 -4.46 16.35
N LEU A 28 2.06 -4.05 15.08
CA LEU A 28 1.32 -4.64 13.97
C LEU A 28 1.71 -6.10 13.69
N ALA A 29 2.99 -6.45 13.85
CA ALA A 29 3.43 -7.84 13.76
C ALA A 29 2.88 -8.72 14.89
N ARG A 30 2.64 -8.14 16.08
CA ARG A 30 2.06 -8.86 17.24
C ARG A 30 0.54 -8.95 17.17
N LEU A 31 -0.13 -7.92 16.69
CA LEU A 31 -1.58 -7.85 16.52
C LEU A 31 -2.08 -8.66 15.30
N ARG A 32 -1.39 -9.76 14.97
CA ARG A 32 -1.68 -10.60 13.80
C ARG A 32 -3.17 -10.84 13.63
N GLY A 33 -3.67 -10.70 12.42
CA GLY A 33 -4.99 -11.19 12.09
C GLY A 33 -5.68 -10.45 10.95
N ARG A 34 -6.51 -11.20 10.24
CA ARG A 34 -7.36 -10.68 9.16
C ARG A 34 -8.30 -9.57 9.64
N ARG A 35 -8.74 -9.60 10.91
CA ARG A 35 -9.61 -8.58 11.50
C ARG A 35 -8.91 -7.22 11.55
N LEU A 36 -7.66 -7.19 11.99
CA LEU A 36 -6.88 -5.96 12.01
C LEU A 36 -6.68 -5.40 10.60
N LEU A 37 -6.23 -6.23 9.66
CA LEU A 37 -6.00 -5.79 8.29
C LEU A 37 -7.30 -5.33 7.62
N SER A 38 -8.43 -6.02 7.86
CA SER A 38 -9.72 -5.57 7.34
C SER A 38 -10.20 -4.27 8.01
N GLY A 39 -9.89 -4.05 9.28
CA GLY A 39 -10.11 -2.80 9.99
C GLY A 39 -9.28 -1.65 9.39
N LEU A 40 -7.99 -1.89 9.18
CA LEU A 40 -7.09 -0.93 8.50
C LEU A 40 -7.58 -0.61 7.09
N ALA A 41 -7.94 -1.62 6.30
CA ALA A 41 -8.46 -1.41 4.95
C ALA A 41 -9.74 -0.55 4.94
N ARG A 42 -10.67 -0.81 5.87
CA ARG A 42 -11.89 0.02 6.02
C ARG A 42 -11.56 1.44 6.47
N GLY A 43 -10.67 1.60 7.47
CA GLY A 43 -10.19 2.91 7.92
C GLY A 43 -9.59 3.70 6.77
N TRP A 44 -8.80 3.04 5.93
CA TRP A 44 -8.22 3.65 4.72
C TRP A 44 -9.27 4.05 3.69
N GLN A 45 -10.30 3.22 3.47
CA GLN A 45 -11.41 3.55 2.58
C GLN A 45 -12.17 4.79 3.08
N TRP A 46 -12.46 4.86 4.38
CA TRP A 46 -13.09 6.05 4.97
C TRP A 46 -12.21 7.29 4.85
N ALA A 47 -10.89 7.16 5.04
CA ALA A 47 -9.95 8.26 4.88
C ALA A 47 -9.88 8.76 3.42
N ILE A 48 -9.93 7.86 2.43
CA ILE A 48 -10.06 8.24 1.00
C ILE A 48 -11.37 9.00 0.78
N ALA A 49 -12.50 8.44 1.24
CA ALA A 49 -13.80 9.08 1.08
C ALA A 49 -13.86 10.46 1.74
N ALA A 50 -13.29 10.62 2.95
CA ALA A 50 -13.22 11.89 3.66
C ALA A 50 -12.28 12.91 2.99
N SER A 51 -11.19 12.45 2.38
CA SER A 51 -10.25 13.33 1.66
C SER A 51 -10.78 13.81 0.30
N ALA A 52 -11.74 13.08 -0.30
CA ALA A 52 -12.24 13.36 -1.63
C ALA A 52 -12.82 14.78 -1.82
N PRO A 53 -13.71 15.29 -0.95
CA PRO A 53 -14.24 16.66 -1.10
C PRO A 53 -13.15 17.72 -0.99
N ILE A 54 -12.14 17.50 -0.12
CA ILE A 54 -11.01 18.41 0.04
C ILE A 54 -10.15 18.40 -1.22
N ALA A 55 -9.81 17.23 -1.74
CA ALA A 55 -9.01 17.09 -2.96
C ALA A 55 -9.72 17.73 -4.17
N GLN A 56 -11.03 17.57 -4.29
CA GLN A 56 -11.82 18.21 -5.34
C GLN A 56 -11.83 19.73 -5.19
N TRP A 57 -11.98 20.23 -3.97
CA TRP A 57 -11.92 21.67 -3.70
C TRP A 57 -10.54 22.23 -4.07
N GLU A 58 -9.45 21.61 -3.65
CA GLU A 58 -8.07 22.00 -4.00
C GLU A 58 -7.86 22.01 -5.52
N TRP A 59 -8.32 20.95 -6.21
CA TRP A 59 -8.16 20.81 -7.65
C TRP A 59 -8.92 21.90 -8.44
N HIS A 60 -10.13 22.29 -7.99
CA HIS A 60 -10.92 23.30 -8.69
C HIS A 60 -10.53 24.72 -8.33
N THR A 61 -10.06 24.99 -7.11
CA THR A 61 -9.77 26.35 -6.64
C THR A 61 -8.30 26.72 -6.69
N ALA A 62 -7.41 25.76 -6.91
CA ALA A 62 -5.96 25.92 -6.77
C ALA A 62 -5.55 26.44 -5.37
N ARG A 63 -6.37 26.22 -4.34
CA ARG A 63 -6.09 26.58 -2.95
C ARG A 63 -5.80 25.30 -2.19
N HIS A 64 -4.82 25.34 -1.31
CA HIS A 64 -4.47 24.21 -0.44
C HIS A 64 -4.85 24.52 1.00
N LEU A 65 -5.10 23.48 1.77
CA LEU A 65 -5.21 23.62 3.21
C LEU A 65 -3.89 24.18 3.76
N PRO A 66 -3.92 25.00 4.83
CA PRO A 66 -2.70 25.47 5.47
C PRO A 66 -1.85 24.26 5.85
N ASP A 67 -0.64 24.14 5.27
CA ASP A 67 0.28 23.11 5.66
C ASP A 67 1.02 23.51 6.95
N TYR A 68 1.37 22.51 7.75
CA TYR A 68 2.14 22.71 8.97
C TYR A 68 3.61 23.15 8.69
N GLY A 69 4.01 23.22 7.42
CA GLY A 69 5.37 23.51 6.97
C GLY A 69 5.64 24.95 6.55
N GLY A 70 4.64 25.82 6.62
CA GLY A 70 4.83 27.25 6.40
C GLY A 70 5.21 27.68 4.99
N GLY A 71 4.30 27.58 4.05
CA GLY A 71 4.26 28.50 2.91
C GLY A 71 5.22 28.30 1.73
N VAL A 72 6.00 27.25 1.69
CA VAL A 72 6.92 26.99 0.56
C VAL A 72 6.17 26.70 -0.77
N TRP A 73 4.93 26.24 -0.68
CA TRP A 73 4.12 25.85 -1.83
C TRP A 73 3.39 27.01 -2.53
N GLN A 74 3.34 28.18 -1.89
CA GLN A 74 2.61 29.35 -2.42
C GLN A 74 3.24 29.95 -3.68
N HIS A 75 4.47 29.55 -4.05
CA HIS A 75 5.23 30.22 -5.11
C HIS A 75 5.49 29.38 -6.37
N HIS A 76 5.00 28.15 -6.45
CA HIS A 76 5.17 27.31 -7.67
C HIS A 76 3.89 27.28 -8.51
N PRO A 77 3.81 28.03 -9.62
CA PRO A 77 2.61 28.11 -10.45
C PRO A 77 2.15 26.77 -11.02
N ASN A 78 3.04 25.79 -11.13
CA ASN A 78 2.71 24.46 -11.68
C ASN A 78 2.17 23.45 -10.66
N THR A 79 2.09 23.80 -9.38
CA THR A 79 1.59 22.90 -8.32
C THR A 79 0.19 23.23 -7.83
N TYR A 80 -0.37 24.35 -8.28
CA TYR A 80 -1.66 24.87 -7.80
C TYR A 80 -2.87 23.97 -8.07
N PHE A 81 -2.79 23.08 -9.04
CA PHE A 81 -3.92 22.21 -9.42
C PHE A 81 -3.74 20.75 -8.98
N THR A 82 -2.71 20.45 -8.20
CA THR A 82 -2.49 19.07 -7.73
C THR A 82 -2.89 18.94 -6.28
N PRO A 83 -3.92 18.15 -5.94
CA PRO A 83 -4.37 18.03 -4.57
C PRO A 83 -3.34 17.35 -3.69
N ALA A 84 -3.14 17.91 -2.50
CA ALA A 84 -2.28 17.38 -1.44
C ALA A 84 -3.06 17.04 -0.17
N THR A 85 -4.25 17.62 0.01
CA THR A 85 -5.14 17.45 1.16
C THR A 85 -4.44 17.70 2.51
N PHE A 86 -4.28 16.67 3.34
CA PHE A 86 -3.61 16.75 4.64
C PHE A 86 -2.10 16.46 4.55
N PHE A 87 -1.57 16.27 3.36
CA PHE A 87 -0.16 15.94 3.16
C PHE A 87 0.63 17.15 2.69
N VAL A 88 1.92 17.17 3.02
CA VAL A 88 2.83 18.25 2.63
C VAL A 88 2.96 18.40 1.11
N ASN A 89 2.71 17.34 0.35
CA ASN A 89 2.73 17.39 -1.10
C ASN A 89 1.84 16.33 -1.76
N SER A 90 1.52 16.53 -3.02
CA SER A 90 0.67 15.63 -3.81
C SER A 90 1.24 14.23 -3.99
N ASN A 91 2.57 14.04 -3.95
CA ASN A 91 3.16 12.71 -4.06
C ASN A 91 2.91 11.85 -2.81
N TYR A 92 2.88 12.46 -1.62
CA TYR A 92 2.52 11.73 -0.40
C TYR A 92 1.04 11.36 -0.37
N TYR A 93 0.20 12.27 -0.83
CA TYR A 93 -1.22 11.97 -1.01
C TYR A 93 -1.42 10.84 -2.04
N ALA A 94 -0.70 10.88 -3.17
CA ALA A 94 -0.72 9.82 -4.17
C ALA A 94 -0.25 8.47 -3.62
N LEU A 95 0.79 8.45 -2.78
CA LEU A 95 1.26 7.23 -2.12
C LEU A 95 0.21 6.68 -1.15
N PHE A 96 -0.42 7.55 -0.34
CA PHE A 96 -1.54 7.20 0.52
C PHE A 96 -2.69 6.55 -0.26
N LEU A 97 -3.07 7.15 -1.41
CA LEU A 97 -4.10 6.60 -2.31
C LEU A 97 -3.68 5.24 -2.89
N THR A 98 -2.42 5.08 -3.30
CA THR A 98 -1.88 3.83 -3.85
C THR A 98 -2.02 2.68 -2.85
N VAL A 99 -1.64 2.90 -1.58
CA VAL A 99 -1.79 1.92 -0.51
C VAL A 99 -3.28 1.63 -0.24
N GLY A 100 -4.10 2.68 -0.18
CA GLY A 100 -5.53 2.55 0.06
C GLY A 100 -6.26 1.79 -1.05
N LEU A 101 -5.90 2.01 -2.31
CA LEU A 101 -6.42 1.28 -3.46
C LEU A 101 -6.01 -0.20 -3.42
N ALA A 102 -4.75 -0.49 -3.05
CA ALA A 102 -4.29 -1.87 -2.88
C ALA A 102 -5.06 -2.61 -1.78
N LEU A 103 -5.22 -1.98 -0.61
CA LEU A 103 -5.99 -2.53 0.51
C LEU A 103 -7.49 -2.66 0.21
N GLY A 104 -8.06 -1.65 -0.46
CA GLY A 104 -9.46 -1.69 -0.91
C GLY A 104 -9.71 -2.82 -1.90
N GLY A 105 -8.82 -3.00 -2.87
CA GLY A 105 -8.86 -4.12 -3.83
C GLY A 105 -8.72 -5.48 -3.15
N TRP A 106 -7.84 -5.59 -2.15
CA TRP A 106 -7.73 -6.78 -1.30
C TRP A 106 -9.04 -7.07 -0.56
N LEU A 107 -9.63 -6.07 0.10
CA LEU A 107 -10.87 -6.22 0.86
C LEU A 107 -12.04 -6.62 -0.05
N ALA A 108 -12.19 -5.98 -1.20
CA ALA A 108 -13.19 -6.33 -2.21
C ALA A 108 -13.01 -7.77 -2.69
N SER A 109 -11.77 -8.19 -2.97
CA SER A 109 -11.44 -9.56 -3.38
C SER A 109 -11.81 -10.58 -2.30
N CYS A 110 -11.58 -10.27 -1.02
CA CYS A 110 -12.00 -11.11 0.10
C CYS A 110 -13.50 -11.21 0.20
N ARG A 111 -14.24 -10.10 0.06
CA ARG A 111 -15.71 -10.04 0.13
C ARG A 111 -16.37 -10.81 -1.02
N ILE A 112 -15.86 -10.69 -2.24
CA ILE A 112 -16.34 -11.48 -3.39
C ILE A 112 -16.20 -12.98 -3.12
N ARG A 113 -15.07 -13.41 -2.56
CA ARG A 113 -14.80 -14.83 -2.28
C ARG A 113 -15.63 -15.39 -1.13
N THR A 114 -16.06 -14.56 -0.19
CA THR A 114 -16.89 -14.95 0.96
C THR A 114 -18.38 -14.72 0.73
N GLY A 115 -18.79 -14.27 -0.46
CA GLY A 115 -20.19 -14.05 -0.79
C GLY A 115 -20.88 -12.94 0.01
N GLN A 116 -20.13 -11.92 0.44
CA GLN A 116 -20.69 -10.84 1.25
C GLN A 116 -21.69 -9.97 0.48
N ARG A 117 -22.49 -9.19 1.25
CA ARG A 117 -23.61 -8.37 0.75
C ARG A 117 -23.21 -7.47 -0.41
N ARG A 118 -24.07 -7.38 -1.42
CA ARG A 118 -23.86 -6.54 -2.64
C ARG A 118 -23.58 -5.07 -2.32
N TRP A 119 -24.18 -4.52 -1.28
CA TRP A 119 -23.94 -3.15 -0.82
C TRP A 119 -22.50 -2.90 -0.34
N ALA A 120 -21.89 -3.88 0.31
CA ALA A 120 -20.49 -3.77 0.73
C ALA A 120 -19.56 -3.73 -0.48
N LEU A 121 -19.85 -4.50 -1.52
CA LEU A 121 -19.10 -4.49 -2.77
C LEU A 121 -19.31 -3.19 -3.57
N ALA A 122 -20.55 -2.66 -3.55
CA ALA A 122 -20.85 -1.36 -4.17
C ALA A 122 -20.04 -0.23 -3.50
N TRP A 123 -19.97 -0.23 -2.17
CA TRP A 123 -19.11 0.71 -1.42
C TRP A 123 -17.63 0.56 -1.80
N ASP A 124 -17.10 -0.67 -1.80
CA ASP A 124 -15.71 -0.91 -2.19
C ASP A 124 -15.44 -0.39 -3.62
N GLY A 125 -16.34 -0.68 -4.55
CA GLY A 125 -16.26 -0.21 -5.94
C GLY A 125 -16.27 1.31 -6.04
N ALA A 126 -17.18 1.97 -5.32
CA ALA A 126 -17.27 3.43 -5.31
C ALA A 126 -15.99 4.08 -4.77
N VAL A 127 -15.45 3.55 -3.66
CA VAL A 127 -14.19 4.08 -3.07
C VAL A 127 -12.99 3.80 -3.98
N LEU A 128 -12.94 2.63 -4.64
CA LEU A 128 -11.86 2.32 -5.58
C LEU A 128 -11.89 3.25 -6.80
N LEU A 129 -13.06 3.52 -7.37
CA LEU A 129 -13.21 4.45 -8.48
C LEU A 129 -12.87 5.89 -8.06
N CYS A 130 -13.37 6.32 -6.91
CA CYS A 130 -13.05 7.63 -6.34
C CYS A 130 -11.53 7.76 -6.09
N GLY A 131 -10.91 6.78 -5.43
CA GLY A 131 -9.48 6.79 -5.17
C GLY A 131 -8.62 6.76 -6.44
N ALA A 132 -9.05 6.04 -7.48
CA ALA A 132 -8.36 6.02 -8.78
C ALA A 132 -8.45 7.39 -9.47
N TRP A 133 -9.61 8.04 -9.42
CA TRP A 133 -9.78 9.41 -9.91
C TRP A 133 -8.90 10.39 -9.13
N LEU A 134 -8.92 10.33 -7.81
CA LEU A 134 -8.08 11.17 -6.96
C LEU A 134 -6.60 10.96 -7.26
N LEU A 135 -6.16 9.71 -7.43
CA LEU A 135 -4.78 9.40 -7.82
C LEU A 135 -4.42 10.02 -9.18
N TRP A 136 -5.33 9.98 -10.13
CA TRP A 136 -5.14 10.58 -11.44
C TRP A 136 -4.90 12.10 -11.36
N ILE A 137 -5.72 12.82 -10.61
CA ILE A 137 -5.62 14.29 -10.47
C ILE A 137 -4.42 14.75 -9.62
N THR A 138 -3.74 13.85 -8.89
CA THR A 138 -2.46 14.18 -8.23
C THR A 138 -1.33 14.37 -9.23
N HIS A 139 -1.47 13.94 -10.47
CA HIS A 139 -0.44 13.93 -11.49
C HIS A 139 0.87 13.22 -11.08
N SER A 140 0.84 12.39 -10.04
CA SER A 140 2.00 11.60 -9.59
C SER A 140 2.26 10.42 -10.52
N ARG A 141 3.08 10.65 -11.55
CA ARG A 141 3.40 9.63 -12.57
C ARG A 141 3.94 8.34 -11.96
N ALA A 142 4.76 8.45 -10.92
CA ALA A 142 5.33 7.29 -10.24
C ALA A 142 4.26 6.45 -9.53
N CYS A 143 3.29 7.08 -8.85
CA CYS A 143 2.22 6.37 -8.16
C CYS A 143 1.21 5.77 -9.15
N ILE A 144 0.88 6.47 -10.23
CA ILE A 144 0.04 5.94 -11.32
C ILE A 144 0.72 4.71 -11.95
N LEU A 145 2.00 4.81 -12.33
CA LEU A 145 2.76 3.69 -12.86
C LEU A 145 2.90 2.56 -11.81
N GLY A 146 3.12 2.90 -10.55
CA GLY A 146 3.14 1.95 -9.44
C GLY A 146 1.85 1.14 -9.33
N MET A 147 0.68 1.77 -9.51
CA MET A 147 -0.61 1.09 -9.53
C MET A 147 -0.76 0.15 -10.74
N VAL A 148 -0.28 0.56 -11.91
CA VAL A 148 -0.27 -0.31 -13.11
C VAL A 148 0.62 -1.53 -12.87
N VAL A 149 1.83 -1.32 -12.34
CA VAL A 149 2.78 -2.40 -11.99
C VAL A 149 2.19 -3.33 -10.94
N LEU A 150 1.54 -2.78 -9.90
CA LEU A 150 0.85 -3.56 -8.88
C LEU A 150 -0.25 -4.43 -9.49
N ALA A 151 -1.12 -3.85 -10.30
CA ALA A 151 -2.21 -4.57 -10.96
C ALA A 151 -1.66 -5.68 -11.89
N ALA A 152 -0.63 -5.37 -12.67
CA ALA A 152 0.06 -6.32 -13.52
C ALA A 152 0.67 -7.48 -12.72
N ALA A 153 1.34 -7.22 -11.59
CA ALA A 153 1.93 -8.25 -10.73
C ALA A 153 0.85 -9.18 -10.14
N VAL A 154 -0.28 -8.62 -9.66
CA VAL A 154 -1.44 -9.41 -9.21
C VAL A 154 -2.01 -10.28 -10.32
N PHE A 155 -2.07 -9.76 -11.55
CA PHE A 155 -2.54 -10.51 -12.70
C PHE A 155 -1.58 -11.63 -13.11
N VAL A 156 -0.28 -11.32 -13.22
CA VAL A 156 0.79 -12.28 -13.59
C VAL A 156 0.82 -13.47 -12.62
N GLN A 157 0.56 -13.24 -11.33
CA GLN A 157 0.51 -14.32 -10.33
C GLN A 157 -0.59 -15.36 -10.62
N LYS A 158 -1.66 -15.00 -11.33
CA LYS A 158 -2.74 -15.91 -11.73
C LYS A 158 -2.43 -16.73 -12.99
N LEU A 159 -1.40 -16.36 -13.74
CA LEU A 159 -1.02 -17.03 -14.98
C LEU A 159 -0.28 -18.34 -14.71
N PRO A 160 -0.24 -19.28 -15.66
CA PRO A 160 0.63 -20.46 -15.60
C PRO A 160 2.09 -20.06 -15.39
N SER A 161 2.85 -20.90 -14.65
CA SER A 161 4.23 -20.54 -14.24
C SER A 161 5.16 -20.21 -15.42
N ARG A 162 5.02 -20.95 -16.52
CA ARG A 162 5.83 -20.70 -17.72
C ARG A 162 5.55 -19.33 -18.32
N VAL A 163 4.26 -18.96 -18.46
CA VAL A 163 3.84 -17.66 -18.99
C VAL A 163 4.28 -16.53 -18.07
N ALA A 164 4.06 -16.69 -16.76
CA ALA A 164 4.49 -15.71 -15.76
C ALA A 164 6.01 -15.50 -15.78
N GLY A 165 6.79 -16.59 -15.92
CA GLY A 165 8.23 -16.53 -16.05
C GLY A 165 8.70 -15.78 -17.29
N VAL A 166 8.10 -16.05 -18.45
CA VAL A 166 8.41 -15.33 -19.68
C VAL A 166 8.10 -13.83 -19.53
N ILE A 167 6.94 -13.47 -18.97
CA ILE A 167 6.56 -12.07 -18.74
C ILE A 167 7.56 -11.40 -17.77
N ALA A 168 7.94 -12.08 -16.68
CA ALA A 168 8.92 -11.54 -15.73
C ALA A 168 10.28 -11.29 -16.38
N VAL A 169 10.78 -12.24 -17.16
CA VAL A 169 12.04 -12.08 -17.91
C VAL A 169 11.94 -10.95 -18.93
N ALA A 170 10.85 -10.91 -19.70
CA ALA A 170 10.63 -9.83 -20.67
C ALA A 170 10.55 -8.45 -20.00
N ALA A 171 9.90 -8.34 -18.84
CA ALA A 171 9.83 -7.11 -18.06
C ALA A 171 11.21 -6.68 -17.55
N VAL A 172 12.02 -7.62 -17.02
CA VAL A 172 13.40 -7.34 -16.59
C VAL A 172 14.26 -6.87 -17.75
N LEU A 173 14.17 -7.53 -18.91
CA LEU A 173 14.92 -7.14 -20.11
C LEU A 173 14.48 -5.77 -20.62
N ALA A 174 13.18 -5.49 -20.64
CA ALA A 174 12.64 -4.18 -21.03
C ALA A 174 13.10 -3.07 -20.10
N LEU A 175 13.11 -3.33 -18.77
CA LEU A 175 13.61 -2.39 -17.77
C LEU A 175 15.13 -2.16 -17.93
N ALA A 176 15.91 -3.23 -18.14
CA ALA A 176 17.35 -3.12 -18.35
C ALA A 176 17.69 -2.34 -19.63
N LEU A 177 16.97 -2.61 -20.72
CA LEU A 177 17.13 -1.87 -21.99
C LEU A 177 16.71 -0.42 -21.85
N GLY A 178 15.57 -0.16 -21.18
CA GLY A 178 15.11 1.18 -20.87
C GLY A 178 16.09 1.97 -20.01
N ALA A 179 16.65 1.34 -18.97
CA ALA A 179 17.64 1.95 -18.09
C ALA A 179 18.95 2.24 -18.85
N TRP A 180 19.39 1.32 -19.69
CA TRP A 180 20.56 1.53 -20.53
C TRP A 180 20.36 2.66 -21.52
N ARG A 181 19.23 2.66 -22.24
CA ARG A 181 18.89 3.72 -23.21
C ARG A 181 18.79 5.09 -22.52
N PHE A 182 18.09 5.17 -21.40
CA PHE A 182 18.01 6.37 -20.60
C PHE A 182 19.40 6.84 -20.13
N GLY A 183 20.22 5.90 -19.64
CA GLY A 183 21.59 6.20 -19.22
C GLY A 183 22.45 6.73 -20.37
N ALA A 184 22.36 6.11 -21.57
CA ALA A 184 23.08 6.56 -22.74
C ALA A 184 22.69 7.98 -23.18
N ASP A 185 21.37 8.29 -23.18
CA ASP A 185 20.86 9.60 -23.59
C ASP A 185 21.22 10.71 -22.58
N HIS A 186 21.38 10.38 -21.29
CA HIS A 186 21.63 11.36 -20.22
C HIS A 186 23.05 11.30 -19.64
N TRP A 187 23.94 10.47 -20.21
CA TRP A 187 25.27 10.22 -19.66
C TRP A 187 26.12 11.49 -19.51
N GLN A 188 26.11 12.36 -20.47
CA GLN A 188 26.89 13.61 -20.41
C GLN A 188 26.37 14.53 -19.29
N MET A 189 25.06 14.65 -19.17
CA MET A 189 24.46 15.42 -18.07
C MET A 189 24.80 14.80 -16.71
N TRP A 190 24.76 13.46 -16.59
CA TRP A 190 25.16 12.76 -15.38
C TRP A 190 26.63 13.04 -15.05
N LEU A 191 27.55 12.96 -16.03
CA LEU A 191 28.96 13.22 -15.83
C LEU A 191 29.22 14.67 -15.39
N SER A 192 28.54 15.65 -16.00
CA SER A 192 28.73 17.07 -15.65
C SER A 192 28.22 17.36 -14.23
N VAL A 193 27.06 16.81 -13.84
CA VAL A 193 26.56 16.93 -12.47
C VAL A 193 27.51 16.26 -11.48
N TRP A 194 28.05 15.09 -11.82
CA TRP A 194 28.92 14.33 -10.94
C TRP A 194 30.30 14.95 -10.77
N ARG A 195 30.93 15.42 -11.87
CA ARG A 195 32.29 15.95 -11.82
C ARG A 195 32.35 17.42 -11.41
N ASP A 196 31.50 18.22 -12.05
CA ASP A 196 31.62 19.67 -11.99
C ASP A 196 30.52 20.31 -11.15
N HIS A 197 29.58 19.50 -10.64
CA HIS A 197 28.41 19.94 -9.88
C HIS A 197 27.57 21.01 -10.61
N THR A 198 27.60 20.97 -11.94
CA THR A 198 26.95 21.98 -12.80
C THR A 198 25.44 22.00 -12.61
N ASP A 199 24.88 23.21 -12.60
CA ASP A 199 23.45 23.44 -12.57
C ASP A 199 22.86 23.27 -13.98
N HIS A 200 21.98 22.28 -14.14
CA HIS A 200 21.22 22.06 -15.36
C HIS A 200 19.77 22.58 -15.26
N GLY A 201 19.51 23.47 -14.32
CA GLY A 201 18.21 24.10 -14.10
C GLY A 201 17.33 23.36 -13.09
N SER A 202 16.18 23.97 -12.79
CA SER A 202 15.24 23.52 -11.75
C SER A 202 14.29 22.41 -12.22
N ALA A 203 14.45 21.88 -13.43
CA ALA A 203 13.65 20.76 -13.94
C ALA A 203 13.83 19.51 -13.06
N SER A 204 12.78 18.68 -12.97
CA SER A 204 12.71 17.55 -12.04
C SER A 204 13.87 16.54 -12.21
N LEU A 205 14.31 16.26 -13.43
CA LEU A 205 15.35 15.28 -13.70
C LEU A 205 16.75 15.77 -13.30
N PRO A 206 17.23 16.97 -13.72
CA PRO A 206 18.50 17.50 -13.29
C PRO A 206 18.62 17.60 -11.76
N VAL A 207 17.58 18.11 -11.11
CA VAL A 207 17.57 18.21 -9.63
C VAL A 207 17.70 16.83 -8.98
N ARG A 208 17.02 15.81 -9.47
CA ARG A 208 17.17 14.43 -8.94
C ARG A 208 18.55 13.86 -9.19
N MET A 209 19.18 14.17 -10.32
CA MET A 209 20.58 13.78 -10.56
C MET A 209 21.55 14.47 -9.58
N SER A 210 21.37 15.76 -9.32
CA SER A 210 22.16 16.48 -8.33
C SER A 210 21.96 15.91 -6.91
N LEU A 211 20.72 15.59 -6.54
CA LEU A 211 20.43 14.96 -5.23
C LEU A 211 21.05 13.58 -5.11
N LEU A 212 21.02 12.78 -6.18
CA LEU A 212 21.64 11.45 -6.22
C LEU A 212 23.16 11.56 -6.11
N ALA A 213 23.81 12.44 -6.90
CA ALA A 213 25.25 12.67 -6.87
C ALA A 213 25.69 13.15 -5.49
N PHE A 214 24.98 14.12 -4.91
CA PHE A 214 25.22 14.59 -3.54
C PHE A 214 25.09 13.45 -2.51
N GLY A 215 24.03 12.64 -2.59
CA GLY A 215 23.83 11.51 -1.68
C GLY A 215 24.96 10.49 -1.75
N LEU A 216 25.43 10.15 -2.95
CA LEU A 216 26.54 9.21 -3.14
C LEU A 216 27.87 9.80 -2.60
N THR A 217 28.11 11.08 -2.81
CA THR A 217 29.29 11.77 -2.24
C THR A 217 29.24 11.75 -0.72
N LEU A 218 28.08 12.04 -0.12
CA LEU A 218 27.89 12.01 1.31
C LEU A 218 28.09 10.60 1.89
N LEU A 219 27.57 9.58 1.22
CA LEU A 219 27.75 8.19 1.62
C LEU A 219 29.22 7.75 1.58
N GLN A 220 29.98 8.16 0.57
CA GLN A 220 31.42 7.92 0.47
C GLN A 220 32.17 8.63 1.61
N GLY A 221 31.84 9.88 1.90
CA GLY A 221 32.43 10.66 2.98
C GLY A 221 32.22 10.04 4.36
N HIS A 222 31.15 9.29 4.56
CA HIS A 222 30.86 8.54 5.79
C HIS A 222 31.26 7.05 5.72
N GLN A 223 32.22 6.69 4.87
CA GLN A 223 32.80 5.33 4.75
C GLN A 223 31.72 4.23 4.55
N LEU A 224 30.62 4.57 3.88
CA LEU A 224 29.47 3.68 3.61
C LEU A 224 28.68 3.24 4.86
N LEU A 225 29.00 3.77 6.05
CA LEU A 225 28.32 3.46 7.33
C LEU A 225 27.07 4.34 7.55
N GLY A 226 26.91 5.38 6.75
CA GLY A 226 25.79 6.32 6.82
C GLY A 226 26.05 7.52 7.72
N ALA A 227 25.37 8.63 7.43
CA ALA A 227 25.51 9.92 8.10
C ALA A 227 24.63 10.08 9.36
N GLY A 228 23.92 9.02 9.76
CA GLY A 228 22.94 9.03 10.86
C GLY A 228 21.54 9.48 10.43
N PRO A 229 20.52 9.27 11.28
CA PRO A 229 19.15 9.71 11.00
C PRO A 229 19.07 11.19 10.62
N ASP A 230 18.30 11.50 9.57
CA ASP A 230 18.22 12.82 8.91
C ASP A 230 19.58 13.35 8.39
N GLY A 231 20.56 12.48 8.20
CA GLY A 231 21.90 12.85 7.76
C GLY A 231 21.92 13.54 6.41
N PHE A 232 21.14 13.02 5.46
CA PHE A 232 20.96 13.65 4.16
C PHE A 232 20.38 15.06 4.30
N ALA A 233 19.28 15.21 5.04
CA ALA A 233 18.59 16.49 5.17
C ALA A 233 19.48 17.57 5.82
N ARG A 234 20.20 17.21 6.89
CA ARG A 234 21.14 18.14 7.56
C ARG A 234 22.30 18.55 6.65
N ALA A 235 22.88 17.60 5.94
CA ALA A 235 23.96 17.90 5.02
C ALA A 235 23.46 18.75 3.84
N ALA A 236 22.30 18.47 3.28
CA ALA A 236 21.70 19.23 2.19
C ALA A 236 21.36 20.68 2.59
N ALA A 237 20.90 20.90 3.83
CA ALA A 237 20.61 22.23 4.34
C ALA A 237 21.85 23.13 4.46
N ASN A 238 23.03 22.54 4.66
CA ASN A 238 24.27 23.25 4.92
C ASN A 238 25.28 23.26 3.74
N GLN A 239 24.93 22.60 2.63
CA GLN A 239 25.82 22.53 1.48
C GLN A 239 25.54 23.63 0.45
N HIS A 240 26.58 24.05 -0.29
CA HIS A 240 26.52 25.09 -1.32
C HIS A 240 27.14 24.65 -2.66
N THR A 241 27.69 23.44 -2.73
CA THR A 241 28.43 22.95 -3.88
C THR A 241 27.50 22.40 -4.97
N PHE A 242 26.46 21.63 -4.56
CA PHE A 242 25.51 21.03 -5.49
C PHE A 242 24.29 21.92 -5.69
N ALA A 243 23.76 21.97 -6.93
CA ALA A 243 22.54 22.70 -7.27
C ALA A 243 21.29 21.90 -6.82
N LEU A 244 21.01 21.91 -5.52
CA LEU A 244 19.86 21.20 -4.94
C LEU A 244 18.54 21.98 -5.01
N HIS A 245 18.57 23.24 -5.44
CA HIS A 245 17.39 24.11 -5.58
C HIS A 245 16.48 24.13 -4.32
N GLY A 246 17.10 24.21 -3.14
CA GLY A 246 16.40 24.22 -1.86
C GLY A 246 15.76 22.89 -1.43
N LYS A 247 16.06 21.79 -2.13
CA LYS A 247 15.61 20.46 -1.72
C LYS A 247 16.51 19.90 -0.64
N ILE A 248 15.89 19.52 0.47
CA ILE A 248 16.58 18.95 1.64
C ILE A 248 16.42 17.43 1.77
N ASN A 249 15.70 16.81 0.85
CA ASN A 249 15.49 15.35 0.85
C ASN A 249 15.92 14.74 -0.49
N ALA A 250 16.33 13.47 -0.47
CA ALA A 250 16.92 12.80 -1.63
C ALA A 250 15.94 12.57 -2.77
N HIS A 251 14.63 12.71 -2.56
CA HIS A 251 13.58 12.28 -3.48
C HIS A 251 13.79 10.86 -4.03
N ASN A 252 14.51 10.04 -3.27
CA ASN A 252 14.81 8.64 -3.56
C ASN A 252 15.05 7.92 -2.24
N GLY A 253 14.06 7.12 -1.79
CA GLY A 253 14.11 6.45 -0.51
C GLY A 253 15.24 5.43 -0.37
N MET A 254 15.74 4.82 -1.46
CA MET A 254 16.88 3.90 -1.38
C MET A 254 18.18 4.65 -1.07
N ILE A 255 18.39 5.80 -1.71
CA ILE A 255 19.54 6.67 -1.42
C ILE A 255 19.45 7.23 0.00
N GLU A 256 18.26 7.61 0.44
CA GLU A 256 18.01 8.11 1.78
C GLU A 256 18.40 7.06 2.85
N VAL A 257 17.95 5.80 2.65
CA VAL A 257 18.36 4.68 3.53
C VAL A 257 19.87 4.46 3.52
N ALA A 258 20.47 4.45 2.33
CA ALA A 258 21.91 4.24 2.21
C ALA A 258 22.70 5.35 2.89
N VAL A 259 22.32 6.60 2.68
CA VAL A 259 23.00 7.78 3.23
C VAL A 259 22.81 7.89 4.73
N ASP A 260 21.60 7.69 5.23
CA ASP A 260 21.32 7.87 6.65
C ASP A 260 21.78 6.67 7.49
N TYR A 261 21.64 5.44 6.98
CA TYR A 261 21.85 4.21 7.78
C TYR A 261 22.98 3.30 7.26
N GLY A 262 23.52 3.59 6.10
CA GLY A 262 24.63 2.85 5.50
C GLY A 262 24.23 1.71 4.59
N LEU A 263 25.20 1.19 3.83
CA LEU A 263 24.96 0.12 2.85
C LEU A 263 24.58 -1.21 3.49
N VAL A 264 25.03 -1.49 4.70
CA VAL A 264 24.66 -2.75 5.40
C VAL A 264 23.17 -2.77 5.68
N VAL A 265 22.59 -1.64 6.14
CA VAL A 265 21.16 -1.53 6.41
C VAL A 265 20.37 -1.62 5.10
N LEU A 266 20.83 -0.96 4.04
CA LEU A 266 20.22 -1.08 2.72
C LEU A 266 20.24 -2.52 2.22
N ALA A 267 21.36 -3.22 2.35
CA ALA A 267 21.47 -4.64 1.93
C ALA A 267 20.52 -5.54 2.71
N LEU A 268 20.41 -5.34 4.04
CA LEU A 268 19.45 -6.07 4.87
C LEU A 268 17.99 -5.77 4.47
N LEU A 269 17.66 -4.50 4.18
CA LEU A 269 16.33 -4.12 3.70
C LEU A 269 16.00 -4.81 2.37
N VAL A 270 16.95 -4.84 1.43
CA VAL A 270 16.79 -5.52 0.13
C VAL A 270 16.64 -7.03 0.34
N ALA A 271 17.41 -7.65 1.24
CA ALA A 271 17.30 -9.08 1.54
C ALA A 271 15.92 -9.43 2.12
N VAL A 272 15.41 -8.63 3.08
CA VAL A 272 14.06 -8.78 3.64
C VAL A 272 13.00 -8.61 2.54
N TRP A 273 13.17 -7.61 1.69
CA TRP A 273 12.26 -7.35 0.57
C TRP A 273 12.23 -8.53 -0.41
N ILE A 274 13.40 -9.11 -0.81
CA ILE A 274 13.48 -10.29 -1.66
C ILE A 274 12.83 -11.49 -0.97
N GLY A 275 13.09 -11.70 0.32
CA GLY A 275 12.47 -12.77 1.11
C GLY A 275 10.93 -12.66 1.12
N ALA A 276 10.39 -11.47 1.35
CA ALA A 276 8.96 -11.22 1.29
C ALA A 276 8.38 -11.46 -0.11
N LEU A 277 9.10 -11.04 -1.17
CA LEU A 277 8.71 -11.24 -2.55
C LEU A 277 8.61 -12.73 -2.91
N VAL A 278 9.64 -13.52 -2.55
CA VAL A 278 9.66 -14.98 -2.75
C VAL A 278 8.52 -15.65 -1.99
N THR A 279 8.29 -15.23 -0.75
CA THR A 279 7.20 -15.74 0.11
C THR A 279 5.82 -15.44 -0.52
N ALA A 280 5.58 -14.21 -0.94
CA ALA A 280 4.34 -13.82 -1.60
C ALA A 280 4.13 -14.57 -2.93
N TRP A 281 5.21 -14.75 -3.70
CA TRP A 281 5.15 -15.51 -4.94
C TRP A 281 4.75 -16.98 -4.70
N ARG A 282 5.43 -17.67 -3.76
CA ARG A 282 5.14 -19.08 -3.41
C ARG A 282 3.71 -19.22 -2.89
N ALA A 283 3.32 -18.42 -1.89
CA ALA A 283 1.98 -18.48 -1.31
C ALA A 283 0.85 -18.23 -2.33
N GLY A 284 1.05 -17.31 -3.27
CA GLY A 284 0.07 -17.06 -4.32
C GLY A 284 -0.07 -18.20 -5.33
N ARG A 285 0.97 -19.04 -5.46
CA ARG A 285 0.95 -20.20 -6.35
C ARG A 285 0.41 -21.46 -5.70
N ASP A 286 0.77 -21.69 -4.44
CA ASP A 286 0.33 -22.87 -3.69
C ASP A 286 -1.17 -22.80 -3.37
N HIS A 287 -1.68 -21.59 -3.14
CA HIS A 287 -3.06 -21.35 -2.75
C HIS A 287 -3.80 -20.54 -3.82
N ARG A 288 -4.00 -21.12 -5.02
CA ARG A 288 -4.66 -20.42 -6.15
C ARG A 288 -6.06 -19.89 -5.85
N LYS A 289 -6.70 -20.36 -4.80
CA LYS A 289 -8.04 -19.94 -4.37
C LYS A 289 -8.02 -19.53 -2.90
N GLY A 290 -8.95 -18.65 -2.51
CA GLY A 290 -9.09 -18.24 -1.12
C GLY A 290 -8.49 -16.88 -0.78
N VAL A 291 -8.63 -16.50 0.49
CA VAL A 291 -8.21 -15.20 1.02
C VAL A 291 -6.69 -15.08 1.04
N ARG A 292 -5.97 -16.17 1.33
CA ARG A 292 -4.50 -16.23 1.34
C ARG A 292 -3.91 -15.87 -0.03
N ALA A 293 -4.50 -16.39 -1.12
CA ALA A 293 -4.08 -16.04 -2.46
C ALA A 293 -4.34 -14.55 -2.80
N ALA A 294 -5.46 -13.99 -2.33
CA ALA A 294 -5.71 -12.56 -2.49
C ALA A 294 -4.70 -11.71 -1.71
N THR A 295 -4.37 -12.12 -0.48
CA THR A 295 -3.37 -11.46 0.37
C THR A 295 -1.98 -11.53 -0.26
N ALA A 296 -1.57 -12.70 -0.71
CA ALA A 296 -0.32 -12.91 -1.41
C ALA A 296 -0.22 -12.09 -2.71
N GLY A 297 -1.33 -11.99 -3.45
CA GLY A 297 -1.41 -11.18 -4.68
C GLY A 297 -1.17 -9.70 -4.43
N VAL A 298 -1.84 -9.13 -3.43
CA VAL A 298 -1.68 -7.70 -3.10
C VAL A 298 -0.31 -7.42 -2.50
N LEU A 299 0.21 -8.31 -1.62
CA LEU A 299 1.57 -8.21 -1.12
C LEU A 299 2.59 -8.22 -2.27
N MET A 300 2.46 -9.18 -3.19
CA MET A 300 3.30 -9.25 -4.38
C MET A 300 3.26 -7.95 -5.20
N GLY A 301 2.05 -7.44 -5.45
CA GLY A 301 1.86 -6.20 -6.18
C GLY A 301 2.53 -5.00 -5.52
N LEU A 302 2.36 -4.83 -4.20
CA LEU A 302 3.01 -3.77 -3.42
C LEU A 302 4.54 -3.92 -3.43
N LEU A 303 5.06 -5.16 -3.25
CA LEU A 303 6.49 -5.42 -3.27
C LEU A 303 7.11 -5.10 -4.63
N VAL A 304 6.47 -5.48 -5.73
CA VAL A 304 6.98 -5.19 -7.10
C VAL A 304 6.90 -3.69 -7.42
N ALA A 305 5.87 -2.99 -6.96
CA ALA A 305 5.73 -1.55 -7.15
C ALA A 305 6.69 -0.73 -6.25
N SER A 306 7.12 -1.29 -5.12
CA SER A 306 7.87 -0.56 -4.10
C SER A 306 9.18 0.08 -4.56
N PRO A 307 10.04 -0.55 -5.36
CA PRO A 307 11.26 0.10 -5.84
C PRO A 307 10.97 1.34 -6.69
N LEU A 308 9.94 1.27 -7.55
CA LEU A 308 9.53 2.39 -8.37
C LEU A 308 9.01 3.56 -7.51
N LEU A 309 8.17 3.25 -6.52
CA LEU A 309 7.64 4.24 -5.60
C LEU A 309 8.75 4.87 -4.75
N ALA A 310 9.73 4.06 -4.32
CA ALA A 310 10.89 4.50 -3.58
C ALA A 310 11.82 5.42 -4.38
N CYS A 311 12.07 5.08 -5.65
CA CYS A 311 12.92 5.91 -6.51
C CYS A 311 12.28 7.26 -6.86
N ALA A 312 10.97 7.40 -6.68
CA ALA A 312 10.25 8.63 -7.03
C ALA A 312 9.92 9.51 -5.82
N ASN A 313 9.95 8.94 -4.61
CA ASN A 313 9.57 9.63 -3.37
C ASN A 313 10.65 9.45 -2.32
N SER A 314 10.87 10.49 -1.55
CA SER A 314 11.62 10.43 -0.30
C SER A 314 10.82 9.65 0.75
N GLN A 315 11.51 9.22 1.81
CA GLN A 315 10.88 8.82 3.08
C GLN A 315 10.42 7.37 3.16
N PHE A 316 11.30 6.43 2.81
CA PHE A 316 11.14 5.06 3.31
C PHE A 316 11.18 4.97 4.84
N ILE A 317 11.63 6.04 5.52
CA ILE A 317 11.88 6.05 6.96
C ILE A 317 11.23 7.26 7.64
N GLY A 318 10.56 8.11 6.89
CA GLY A 318 9.85 9.27 7.45
C GLY A 318 8.59 8.86 8.24
N PRO A 319 8.14 9.70 9.19
CA PRO A 319 7.03 9.39 10.10
C PRO A 319 5.67 9.25 9.42
N ASN A 320 5.57 9.58 8.16
CA ASN A 320 4.32 9.71 7.44
C ASN A 320 3.85 8.40 6.77
N VAL A 321 3.31 8.49 5.57
CA VAL A 321 2.67 7.40 4.80
C VAL A 321 3.56 6.17 4.64
N THR A 322 4.88 6.34 4.69
CA THR A 322 5.84 5.26 4.47
C THR A 322 5.90 4.29 5.64
N ALA A 323 5.84 4.77 6.88
CA ALA A 323 5.74 3.88 8.04
C ALA A 323 4.45 3.06 7.98
N ALA A 324 3.33 3.70 7.61
CA ALA A 324 2.05 3.01 7.41
C ALA A 324 2.14 1.97 6.28
N TRP A 325 2.85 2.27 5.21
CA TRP A 325 3.05 1.35 4.09
C TRP A 325 3.92 0.14 4.46
N LEU A 326 5.04 0.35 5.13
CA LEU A 326 5.87 -0.74 5.66
C LEU A 326 5.06 -1.61 6.64
N ALA A 327 4.25 -0.99 7.49
CA ALA A 327 3.39 -1.69 8.42
C ALA A 327 2.35 -2.57 7.69
N VAL A 328 1.73 -2.06 6.64
CA VAL A 328 0.82 -2.84 5.78
C VAL A 328 1.56 -4.02 5.14
N MET A 329 2.77 -3.81 4.63
CA MET A 329 3.59 -4.87 4.05
C MET A 329 3.95 -5.96 5.06
N LEU A 330 4.32 -5.57 6.28
CA LEU A 330 4.61 -6.50 7.37
C LEU A 330 3.36 -7.29 7.79
N CYS A 331 2.20 -6.63 7.89
CA CYS A 331 0.93 -7.30 8.19
C CYS A 331 0.57 -8.33 7.10
N LEU A 332 0.70 -7.96 5.82
CA LEU A 332 0.42 -8.85 4.70
C LEU A 332 1.40 -10.03 4.68
N THR A 333 2.69 -9.78 4.96
CA THR A 333 3.72 -10.83 5.04
C THR A 333 3.40 -11.80 6.20
N ALA A 334 3.06 -11.27 7.37
CA ALA A 334 2.68 -12.09 8.51
C ALA A 334 1.46 -12.97 8.22
N LEU A 335 0.43 -12.44 7.54
CA LEU A 335 -0.75 -13.19 7.14
C LEU A 335 -0.46 -14.26 6.08
N VAL A 336 0.53 -14.03 5.22
CA VAL A 336 0.96 -15.02 4.22
C VAL A 336 1.76 -16.14 4.87
N LEU A 337 2.51 -15.83 5.94
CA LEU A 337 3.28 -16.82 6.69
C LEU A 337 2.45 -17.61 7.71
N ASP A 338 1.27 -17.11 8.09
CA ASP A 338 0.38 -17.79 9.02
C ASP A 338 -0.30 -18.96 8.32
N ASP A 339 0.15 -20.20 8.65
CA ASP A 339 -0.39 -21.45 8.09
C ASP A 339 -1.74 -21.85 8.68
N SER A 340 -2.26 -21.14 9.66
CA SER A 340 -3.55 -21.41 10.25
C SER A 340 -4.68 -21.05 9.26
N ASP A 341 -4.96 -21.95 8.32
CA ASP A 341 -6.16 -21.92 7.47
C ASP A 341 -7.46 -22.14 8.27
N GLN A 342 -7.35 -22.33 9.57
CA GLN A 342 -8.50 -22.40 10.45
C GLN A 342 -9.10 -21.01 10.59
N LEU A 343 -10.19 -20.81 9.86
CA LEU A 343 -11.17 -19.75 10.11
C LEU A 343 -11.85 -20.03 11.46
N PRO A 344 -11.43 -19.44 12.61
CA PRO A 344 -12.27 -19.51 13.77
C PRO A 344 -13.37 -18.46 13.58
N GLY A 345 -14.59 -18.92 13.43
CA GLY A 345 -15.75 -18.19 13.92
C GLY A 345 -16.46 -17.22 13.01
N MET A 346 -16.07 -16.94 11.76
CA MET A 346 -16.89 -16.04 10.92
C MET A 346 -18.07 -16.72 10.19
N VAL A 347 -18.09 -18.05 10.15
CA VAL A 347 -19.20 -18.81 9.56
C VAL A 347 -20.13 -19.37 10.64
N GLN A 348 -19.64 -19.56 11.87
CA GLN A 348 -20.46 -20.10 12.96
C GLN A 348 -21.36 -19.07 13.64
N GLU A 349 -20.99 -17.78 13.70
CA GLU A 349 -21.84 -16.75 14.31
C GLU A 349 -23.14 -16.51 13.50
N SER A 350 -23.09 -16.60 12.17
CA SER A 350 -24.32 -16.48 11.36
C SER A 350 -25.19 -17.75 11.32
N ALA A 351 -24.60 -18.92 11.57
CA ALA A 351 -25.35 -20.17 11.66
C ALA A 351 -25.90 -20.41 13.07
N GLY A 352 -25.20 -19.94 14.09
CA GLY A 352 -25.64 -20.03 15.50
C GLY A 352 -26.80 -19.09 15.85
N GLU A 353 -26.86 -17.90 15.25
CA GLU A 353 -28.01 -16.99 15.43
C GLU A 353 -29.26 -17.45 14.68
N GLN A 354 -29.13 -18.17 13.57
CA GLN A 354 -30.29 -18.76 12.89
C GLN A 354 -30.83 -20.03 13.57
N GLN A 355 -29.99 -20.79 14.26
CA GLN A 355 -30.45 -21.96 15.02
C GLN A 355 -31.01 -21.61 16.40
N SER A 356 -30.53 -20.55 17.04
CA SER A 356 -31.06 -20.09 18.34
C SER A 356 -32.46 -19.45 18.25
N GLY A 357 -32.90 -19.06 17.05
CA GLY A 357 -34.22 -18.50 16.79
C GLY A 357 -35.31 -19.55 16.52
N ALA A 358 -34.94 -20.79 16.16
CA ALA A 358 -35.88 -21.83 15.74
C ALA A 358 -36.35 -22.76 16.87
N ASP A 359 -35.69 -22.74 18.04
CA ASP A 359 -35.96 -23.68 19.14
C ASP A 359 -36.67 -23.05 20.33
N ARG A 360 -37.28 -21.87 20.14
CA ARG A 360 -38.25 -21.32 21.12
C ARG A 360 -39.65 -21.52 20.64
N SER A 361 -40.09 -22.79 20.59
CA SER A 361 -41.52 -23.11 20.72
C SER A 361 -41.93 -22.91 22.15
N PRO A 362 -43.05 -22.21 22.44
CA PRO A 362 -43.53 -22.06 23.83
C PRO A 362 -44.06 -23.41 24.29
N GLN A 363 -43.42 -24.00 25.32
CA GLN A 363 -44.03 -25.04 26.12
C GLN A 363 -45.24 -24.42 26.83
N HIS A 364 -46.41 -24.66 26.24
CA HIS A 364 -47.68 -24.48 26.94
C HIS A 364 -47.94 -25.74 27.77
N ASP A 365 -47.70 -25.62 29.09
CA ASP A 365 -48.29 -26.48 30.10
C ASP A 365 -49.81 -26.32 30.02
N ALA A 366 -50.46 -27.35 29.56
CA ALA A 366 -51.91 -27.49 29.74
C ALA A 366 -52.22 -28.91 30.27
N HIS A 367 -52.30 -29.01 31.58
CA HIS A 367 -53.17 -30.00 32.22
C HIS A 367 -54.61 -29.80 31.71
N CYS A 368 -55.27 -30.87 31.24
CA CYS A 368 -56.63 -31.19 31.60
C CYS A 368 -57.16 -32.40 30.81
N HIS A 369 -57.59 -33.38 31.55
CA HIS A 369 -58.74 -34.35 31.49
C HIS A 369 -59.23 -34.91 30.14
N PRO A 370 -59.56 -36.21 30.17
CA PRO A 370 -60.18 -36.92 29.05
C PRO A 370 -61.71 -36.91 29.14
N LEU A 371 -62.42 -36.67 28.10
CA LEU A 371 -63.79 -37.05 27.92
C LEU A 371 -64.08 -37.40 26.44
N ASN A 372 -64.36 -38.67 26.30
CA ASN A 372 -65.37 -39.35 25.44
C ASN A 372 -65.94 -38.71 24.18
N GLY A 373 -65.90 -39.51 23.14
CA GLY A 373 -67.09 -39.75 22.34
C GLY A 373 -67.18 -39.14 20.95
N GLY A 374 -67.29 -39.97 19.96
CA GLY A 374 -68.05 -39.56 18.76
C GLY A 374 -67.41 -39.83 17.40
N THR A 375 -67.63 -41.03 16.89
CA THR A 375 -68.04 -41.44 15.53
C THR A 375 -68.27 -40.38 14.45
N GLY A 376 -67.73 -40.64 13.27
CA GLY A 376 -68.19 -40.03 12.00
C GLY A 376 -67.09 -40.00 10.93
N ARG A 377 -66.91 -40.95 10.22
CA ARG A 377 -67.25 -41.35 8.85
C ARG A 377 -67.25 -40.25 7.76
N ARG A 378 -66.60 -40.57 6.64
CA ARG A 378 -66.72 -40.05 5.27
C ARG A 378 -65.96 -38.75 4.95
N GLU A 379 -65.35 -38.58 3.80
CA GLU A 379 -65.39 -39.16 2.44
C GLU A 379 -64.21 -38.52 1.67
N GLN A 380 -63.52 -39.29 0.81
CA GLN A 380 -62.80 -38.81 -0.33
C GLN A 380 -63.77 -38.36 -1.46
N PRO A 381 -63.44 -37.52 -2.36
CA PRO A 381 -62.91 -37.88 -3.66
C PRO A 381 -61.83 -37.01 -4.22
N ARG A 382 -60.81 -37.57 -4.87
CA ARG A 382 -60.51 -37.79 -6.30
C ARG A 382 -60.92 -36.65 -7.26
N HIS A 383 -60.01 -36.39 -8.12
CA HIS A 383 -60.00 -35.90 -9.51
C HIS A 383 -59.12 -34.66 -9.66
N ASP A 384 -58.39 -34.36 -10.69
CA ASP A 384 -58.01 -35.03 -11.95
C ASP A 384 -56.96 -34.16 -12.62
N GLN A 385 -56.07 -34.76 -13.30
CA GLN A 385 -55.39 -34.46 -14.56
C GLN A 385 -55.59 -33.11 -15.25
N GLY A 386 -54.53 -32.71 -15.91
CA GLY A 386 -54.47 -31.78 -17.03
C GLY A 386 -53.14 -31.09 -17.13
N GLU A 387 -52.14 -31.60 -17.76
CA GLU A 387 -51.73 -31.55 -19.18
C GLU A 387 -51.67 -30.13 -19.79
N GLN A 388 -50.54 -29.92 -20.39
CA GLN A 388 -50.19 -29.24 -21.66
C GLN A 388 -49.58 -27.84 -21.58
N LYS A 389 -48.32 -27.80 -21.98
CA LYS A 389 -47.74 -27.25 -23.22
C LYS A 389 -47.95 -25.74 -23.45
N GLN A 390 -46.95 -24.96 -23.39
CA GLN A 390 -46.19 -24.41 -24.54
C GLN A 390 -44.86 -23.81 -24.06
#